data_bf096196ee7bd06da5a41da249ff0a72
#
_entry.id   bf096196ee7bd06da5a41da249ff0a72
#
_cell.length_a   1.000
_cell.length_b   1.000
_cell.length_c   1.000
_cell.angle_alpha   90.00
_cell.angle_beta   90.00
_cell.angle_gamma   90.00
#
_symmetry.space_group_name_H-M   'P 1'
#
loop_
_entity.id
_entity.type
_entity.pdbx_description
1 polymer ?
#
loop_
_entity_poly.entity_id
_entity_poly.type
_entity_poly.pdbx_seq_one_letter_code
_entity_poly.pdbx_strand_id
1 'polypeptide(L)' 'MKCSHKREKQGIVIRFCGELGHHEAAQCVEYLEKTMILYANDPIILDLSGLTFMD' A
#
# COMPACT_ATOMS: atom_id res chain seq x y z
N MET A 1 10.30 5.17 3.23
CA MET A 1 9.35 4.40 2.41
C MET A 1 8.31 5.32 1.80
N LYS A 2 7.87 5.01 0.59
CA LYS A 2 6.84 5.80 -0.09
C LYS A 2 5.59 4.95 -0.29
N CYS A 3 4.43 5.57 -0.07
CA CYS A 3 3.14 4.93 -0.29
C CYS A 3 2.36 5.79 -1.28
N SER A 4 1.72 5.15 -2.24
CA SER A 4 0.89 5.85 -3.21
C SER A 4 -0.23 4.94 -3.66
N HIS A 5 -1.24 5.54 -4.27
CA HIS A 5 -2.33 4.74 -4.83
C HIS A 5 -2.89 5.45 -6.04
N LYS A 6 -3.53 4.68 -6.93
CA LYS A 6 -4.25 5.26 -8.04
C LYS A 6 -5.38 4.32 -8.47
N ARG A 7 -6.37 4.92 -9.12
CA ARG A 7 -7.52 4.17 -9.63
C ARG A 7 -7.17 3.55 -10.98
N GLU A 8 -7.41 2.26 -11.11
CA GLU A 8 -7.26 1.51 -12.35
C GLU A 8 -8.58 0.84 -12.69
N LYS A 9 -8.66 0.23 -13.86
CA LYS A 9 -9.88 -0.49 -14.27
C LYS A 9 -10.19 -1.66 -13.33
N GLN A 10 -9.15 -2.31 -12.83
CA GLN A 10 -9.32 -3.47 -11.95
C GLN A 10 -9.64 -3.10 -10.50
N GLY A 11 -9.41 -1.86 -10.12
CA GLY A 11 -9.62 -1.40 -8.77
C GLY A 11 -8.60 -0.35 -8.37
N ILE A 12 -8.35 -0.24 -7.07
CA ILE A 12 -7.39 0.72 -6.52
C ILE A 12 -6.07 0.01 -6.33
N VAL A 13 -5.04 0.46 -7.05
CA VAL A 13 -3.68 -0.09 -6.90
C VAL A 13 -2.94 0.73 -5.85
N ILE A 14 -2.50 0.06 -4.80
CA ILE A 14 -1.70 0.68 -3.73
C ILE A 14 -0.27 0.19 -3.89
N ARG A 15 0.67 1.12 -4.03
CA ARG A 15 2.09 0.80 -4.20
C ARG A 15 2.88 1.25 -3.00
N PHE A 16 3.70 0.35 -2.48
CA PHE A 16 4.67 0.64 -1.44
C PHE A 16 6.07 0.47 -2.01
N CYS A 17 6.94 1.45 -1.78
CA CYS A 17 8.31 1.43 -2.29
C CYS A 17 9.28 1.80 -1.18
N GLY A 18 10.45 1.16 -1.18
CA GLY A 18 11.50 1.46 -0.24
C GLY A 18 11.83 0.31 0.68
N GLU A 19 12.49 0.61 1.79
CA GLU A 19 12.89 -0.39 2.77
C GLU A 19 11.78 -0.63 3.78
N LEU A 20 11.45 -1.89 4.01
CA LEU A 20 10.40 -2.28 4.94
C LEU A 20 11.01 -2.85 6.21
N GLY A 21 10.99 -2.06 7.29
CA GLY A 21 11.35 -2.48 8.63
C GLY A 21 10.11 -2.47 9.53
N HIS A 22 10.32 -2.54 10.85
CA HIS A 22 9.19 -2.59 11.80
C HIS A 22 8.34 -1.33 11.78
N HIS A 23 8.98 -0.16 11.73
CA HIS A 23 8.24 1.11 11.70
C HIS A 23 7.47 1.28 10.40
N GLU A 24 8.12 0.93 9.30
CA GLU A 24 7.52 1.05 7.97
C GLU A 24 6.35 0.09 7.81
N ALA A 25 6.43 -1.09 8.41
CA ALA A 25 5.32 -2.03 8.37
C ALA A 25 4.05 -1.45 9.00
N ALA A 26 4.19 -0.77 10.12
CA ALA A 26 3.06 -0.11 10.78
C ALA A 26 2.48 0.99 9.89
N GLN A 27 3.35 1.75 9.22
CA GLN A 27 2.90 2.80 8.29
C GLN A 27 2.14 2.21 7.11
N CYS A 28 2.59 1.06 6.60
CA CYS A 28 1.90 0.37 5.50
C CYS A 28 0.49 -0.03 5.91
N VAL A 29 0.35 -0.63 7.09
CA VAL A 29 -0.96 -1.07 7.59
C VAL A 29 -1.89 0.13 7.73
N GLU A 30 -1.39 1.22 8.31
CA GLU A 30 -2.19 2.43 8.49
C GLU A 30 -2.65 3.01 7.16
N TYR A 31 -1.74 3.10 6.19
CA TYR A 31 -2.06 3.62 4.86
C TYR A 31 -3.11 2.73 4.18
N LEU A 32 -2.93 1.41 4.27
CA LEU A 32 -3.85 0.45 3.70
C LEU A 32 -5.25 0.58 4.30
N GLU A 33 -5.34 0.68 5.62
CA GLU A 33 -6.63 0.82 6.30
C GLU A 33 -7.37 2.08 5.85
N LYS A 34 -6.67 3.20 5.81
CA LYS A 34 -7.27 4.47 5.38
C LYS A 34 -7.76 4.39 3.94
N THR A 35 -6.97 3.78 3.06
CA THR A 35 -7.33 3.64 1.66
C THR A 35 -8.54 2.72 1.49
N MET A 36 -8.58 1.63 2.24
CA MET A 36 -9.70 0.69 2.20
C MET A 36 -11.01 1.34 2.65
N ILE A 37 -10.93 2.22 3.65
CA ILE A 37 -12.11 2.95 4.11
C ILE A 37 -12.57 3.93 3.02
N LEU A 38 -11.63 4.64 2.43
CA LEU A 38 -11.94 5.64 1.41
C LEU A 38 -12.54 5.02 0.14
N TYR A 39 -12.10 3.82 -0.21
CA TYR A 39 -12.54 3.12 -1.42
C TYR A 39 -13.19 1.79 -1.06
N ALA A 40 -14.17 1.83 -0.13
CA ALA A 40 -14.76 0.62 0.45
C ALA A 40 -15.45 -0.29 -0.56
N ASN A 41 -15.89 0.26 -1.70
CA ASN A 41 -16.61 -0.51 -2.72
C ASN A 41 -15.73 -0.96 -3.87
N ASP A 42 -14.44 -0.66 -3.83
CA ASP A 42 -13.51 -1.00 -4.91
C ASP A 42 -12.58 -2.12 -4.49
N PRO A 43 -12.20 -3.01 -5.42
CA PRO A 43 -11.16 -3.99 -5.13
C PRO A 43 -9.84 -3.29 -4.86
N ILE A 44 -9.06 -3.83 -3.93
CA ILE A 44 -7.75 -3.30 -3.57
C ILE A 44 -6.68 -4.25 -4.11
N ILE A 45 -5.72 -3.70 -4.83
CA ILE A 45 -4.61 -4.44 -5.43
C ILE A 45 -3.33 -3.89 -4.81
N LEU A 46 -2.52 -4.78 -4.24
CA LEU A 46 -1.25 -4.37 -3.64
C LEU A 46 -0.11 -4.61 -4.61
N ASP A 47 0.68 -3.57 -4.85
CA ASP A 47 1.91 -3.66 -5.64
C ASP A 47 3.08 -3.50 -4.69
N LEU A 48 3.73 -4.60 -4.39
CA LEU A 48 4.85 -4.66 -3.46
C LEU A 48 6.19 -4.82 -4.16
N SER A 49 6.21 -4.68 -5.48
CA SER A 49 7.42 -4.92 -6.28
C SER A 49 8.55 -3.94 -5.97
N GLY A 50 8.22 -2.78 -5.42
CA GLY A 50 9.23 -1.77 -5.07
C GLY A 50 9.78 -1.89 -3.65
N LEU A 51 9.37 -2.92 -2.89
CA LEU A 51 9.81 -3.07 -1.51
C LEU A 51 11.09 -3.88 -1.41
N THR A 52 11.96 -3.44 -0.49
CA THR A 52 13.12 -4.20 -0.04
C THR A 52 12.89 -4.53 1.43
N PHE A 53 12.94 -5.81 1.77
CA PHE A 53 12.69 -6.23 3.14
C PHE A 53 13.97 -6.17 3.97
N MET A 54 13.83 -5.71 5.21
CA MET A 54 14.94 -5.62 6.16
C MET A 54 14.67 -6.54 7.34
N ASP A 55 15.71 -7.20 7.77
CA ASP A 55 15.66 -8.03 8.97
C ASP A 55 15.74 -7.18 10.24
#